data_5a933cca58a2de843106bcaf3ff7d187
#
_entry.id   5a933cca58a2de843106bcaf3ff7d187
#
_cell.length_a   1.000
_cell.length_b   1.000
_cell.length_c   1.000
_cell.angle_alpha   90.00
_cell.angle_beta   90.00
_cell.angle_gamma   90.00
#
_symmetry.space_group_name_H-M   'P 1'
#
loop_
_entity.id
_entity.type
_entity.pdbx_description
1 polymer ?
#
loop_
_entity_poly.entity_id
_entity_poly.type
_entity_poly.pdbx_seq_one_letter_code
_entity_poly.pdbx_strand_id
1 'polypeptide(L)'
;LGLDPKLVDEVAELIQEIYSQGVTVLLVEQNANMALNISDHGYIMETGNVVMDNKSNMLLNDEDVREFYLGLNAEGTKRKSFKDVKHYKRKKRWLS
;
A
#
# COMPACT_ATOMS: atom_id res chain seq x y z
N LEU A 1 -12.67 7.18 7.32
CA LEU A 1 -13.07 8.25 6.68
C LEU A 1 -12.62 8.37 5.27
N GLY A 2 -13.21 7.74 4.42
CA GLY A 2 -12.80 7.76 3.05
C GLY A 2 -13.33 8.97 2.33
N LEU A 3 -12.62 9.33 1.31
CA LEU A 3 -13.13 10.27 0.36
C LEU A 3 -14.14 9.56 -0.52
N ASP A 4 -15.00 10.35 -1.12
CA ASP A 4 -15.87 9.86 -2.18
C ASP A 4 -14.99 9.17 -3.23
N PRO A 5 -15.34 7.98 -3.70
CA PRO A 5 -14.52 7.29 -4.70
C PRO A 5 -14.25 8.12 -5.94
N LYS A 6 -15.20 8.93 -6.35
CA LYS A 6 -14.99 9.78 -7.50
C LYS A 6 -13.90 10.81 -7.22
N LEU A 7 -13.90 11.36 -6.01
CA LEU A 7 -12.90 12.34 -5.64
C LEU A 7 -11.52 11.69 -5.54
N VAL A 8 -11.47 10.47 -5.05
CA VAL A 8 -10.21 9.74 -4.99
C VAL A 8 -9.64 9.57 -6.39
N ASP A 9 -10.48 9.22 -7.35
CA ASP A 9 -10.02 9.06 -8.72
C ASP A 9 -9.51 10.37 -9.29
N GLU A 10 -10.18 11.47 -8.99
CA GLU A 10 -9.76 12.78 -9.49
C GLU A 10 -8.41 13.19 -8.91
N VAL A 11 -8.21 12.92 -7.64
CA VAL A 11 -6.94 13.23 -7.00
C VAL A 11 -5.83 12.38 -7.60
N ALA A 12 -6.10 11.11 -7.83
CA ALA A 12 -5.11 10.22 -8.43
C ALA A 12 -4.72 10.69 -9.82
N GLU A 13 -5.68 11.14 -10.61
CA GLU A 13 -5.39 11.65 -11.94
C GLU A 13 -4.53 12.91 -11.88
N LEU A 14 -4.83 13.78 -10.95
CA LEU A 14 -4.06 15.00 -10.80
C LEU A 14 -2.61 14.69 -10.43
N ILE A 15 -2.41 13.76 -9.52
CA ILE A 15 -1.07 13.38 -9.11
C ILE A 15 -0.30 12.79 -10.29
N GLN A 16 -0.94 11.95 -11.06
CA GLN A 16 -0.30 11.35 -12.22
C GLN A 16 0.06 12.41 -13.26
N GLU A 17 -0.79 13.40 -13.42
CA GLU A 17 -0.51 14.47 -14.35
C GLU A 17 0.73 15.25 -13.92
N ILE A 18 0.82 15.58 -12.63
CA ILE A 18 1.97 16.29 -12.10
C ILE A 18 3.24 15.46 -12.31
N TYR A 19 3.16 14.19 -12.02
CA TYR A 19 4.29 13.30 -12.18
C TYR A 19 4.74 13.23 -13.64
N SER A 20 3.78 13.19 -14.55
CA SER A 20 4.11 13.09 -15.98
C SER A 20 4.86 14.31 -16.50
N GLN A 21 4.82 15.39 -15.76
CA GLN A 21 5.54 16.62 -16.13
C GLN A 21 6.95 16.63 -15.58
N GLY A 22 7.41 15.52 -15.02
CA GLY A 22 8.78 15.41 -14.55
C GLY A 22 8.96 15.77 -13.08
N VAL A 23 7.88 15.94 -12.35
CA VAL A 23 7.94 16.31 -10.93
C VAL A 23 7.95 15.04 -10.08
N THR A 24 8.90 14.94 -9.16
CA THR A 24 8.90 13.86 -8.20
C THR A 24 7.84 14.13 -7.16
N VAL A 25 7.03 13.12 -6.86
CA VAL A 25 5.91 13.28 -5.95
C VAL A 25 6.06 12.32 -4.78
N LEU A 26 5.95 12.85 -3.57
CA LEU A 26 5.84 12.02 -2.38
C LEU A 26 4.41 12.06 -1.92
N LEU A 27 3.76 10.90 -1.96
CA LEU A 27 2.36 10.78 -1.59
C LEU A 27 2.23 10.04 -0.28
N VAL A 28 1.55 10.65 0.67
CA VAL A 28 1.24 10.01 1.93
C VAL A 28 -0.27 9.77 1.93
N GLU A 29 -0.65 8.51 1.95
CA GLU A 29 -2.05 8.17 1.74
C GLU A 29 -2.42 6.91 2.49
N GLN A 30 -3.57 6.92 3.12
CA GLN A 30 -4.07 5.76 3.84
C GLN A 30 -4.66 4.72 2.88
N ASN A 31 -5.18 5.16 1.75
CA ASN A 31 -5.74 4.26 0.75
C ASN A 31 -4.59 3.62 -0.01
N ALA A 32 -4.17 2.44 0.45
CA ALA A 32 -3.01 1.77 -0.12
C ALA A 32 -3.23 1.36 -1.57
N ASN A 33 -4.45 0.96 -1.88
CA ASN A 33 -4.74 0.52 -3.24
C ASN A 33 -4.52 1.65 -4.24
N MET A 34 -5.05 2.82 -3.94
CA MET A 34 -4.87 3.96 -4.82
C MET A 34 -3.40 4.37 -4.89
N ALA A 35 -2.75 4.47 -3.73
CA ALA A 35 -1.37 4.94 -3.70
C ALA A 35 -0.43 4.02 -4.46
N LEU A 36 -0.58 2.71 -4.29
CA LEU A 36 0.32 1.76 -4.94
C LEU A 36 0.05 1.65 -6.43
N ASN A 37 -1.17 1.94 -6.85
CA ASN A 37 -1.47 1.86 -8.28
C ASN A 37 -0.93 3.03 -9.07
N ILE A 38 -0.59 4.14 -8.42
CA ILE A 38 -0.09 5.31 -9.13
C ILE A 38 1.34 5.66 -8.78
N SER A 39 2.00 4.83 -7.98
CA SER A 39 3.37 5.12 -7.55
C SER A 39 4.34 4.11 -8.13
N ASP A 40 5.61 4.47 -8.10
CA ASP A 40 6.67 3.57 -8.55
C ASP A 40 7.22 2.73 -7.42
N HIS A 41 7.23 3.30 -6.22
CA HIS A 41 7.79 2.66 -5.05
C HIS A 41 6.92 2.98 -3.85
N GLY A 42 6.78 2.04 -2.94
CA GLY A 42 5.96 2.25 -1.76
C GLY A 42 6.70 1.93 -0.48
N TYR A 43 6.35 2.68 0.55
CA TYR A 43 6.83 2.43 1.90
C TYR A 43 5.60 2.25 2.77
N ILE A 44 5.49 1.11 3.41
CA ILE A 44 4.36 0.86 4.30
C ILE A 44 4.82 1.14 5.71
N MET A 45 4.08 2.00 6.38
CA MET A 45 4.45 2.43 7.73
C MET A 45 3.39 2.04 8.73
N GLU A 46 3.86 1.66 9.90
CA GLU A 46 2.98 1.37 11.02
C GLU A 46 3.64 1.90 12.27
N THR A 47 2.88 2.67 13.02
CA THR A 47 3.34 3.18 14.32
C THR A 47 4.70 3.86 14.19
N GLY A 48 4.83 4.68 13.15
CA GLY A 48 6.03 5.46 12.96
C GLY A 48 7.22 4.73 12.36
N ASN A 49 7.04 3.47 12.01
CA ASN A 49 8.14 2.66 11.45
C ASN A 49 7.81 2.17 10.07
N VAL A 50 8.80 2.14 9.20
CA VAL A 50 8.65 1.51 7.90
C VAL A 50 8.72 0.01 8.10
N VAL A 51 7.63 -0.67 7.81
CA VAL A 51 7.58 -2.12 8.01
C VAL A 51 7.81 -2.88 6.72
N MET A 52 7.75 -2.20 5.59
CA MET A 52 7.96 -2.84 4.31
C MET A 52 8.20 -1.77 3.26
N ASP A 53 9.12 -2.00 2.34
CA ASP A 53 9.26 -1.11 1.20
C ASP A 53 9.69 -1.93 0.00
N ASN A 54 9.19 -1.54 -1.16
CA ASN A 54 9.51 -2.23 -2.39
C ASN A 54 8.90 -1.45 -3.54
N LYS A 55 9.21 -1.88 -4.74
CA LYS A 55 8.53 -1.36 -5.91
C LYS A 55 7.04 -1.59 -5.75
N SER A 56 6.26 -0.65 -6.23
CA SER A 56 4.82 -0.71 -6.04
C SER A 56 4.19 -1.97 -6.63
N ASN A 57 4.66 -2.40 -7.81
CA ASN A 57 4.09 -3.60 -8.40
C ASN A 57 4.42 -4.85 -7.58
N MET A 58 5.53 -4.84 -6.88
CA MET A 58 5.85 -5.96 -5.99
C MET A 58 4.96 -5.95 -4.77
N LEU A 59 4.69 -4.77 -4.22
CA LEU A 59 3.80 -4.67 -3.08
C LEU A 59 2.37 -5.05 -3.45
N LEU A 60 1.93 -4.67 -4.63
CA LEU A 60 0.59 -5.01 -5.08
C LEU A 60 0.38 -6.50 -5.23
N ASN A 61 1.45 -7.24 -5.45
CA ASN A 61 1.36 -8.69 -5.60
C ASN A 61 1.77 -9.45 -4.35
N ASP A 62 2.13 -8.76 -3.30
CA ASP A 62 2.52 -9.39 -2.04
C ASP A 62 1.29 -9.86 -1.29
N GLU A 63 1.30 -11.09 -0.86
CA GLU A 63 0.14 -11.68 -0.18
C GLU A 63 -0.26 -10.92 1.06
N ASP A 64 0.72 -10.54 1.86
CA ASP A 64 0.41 -9.83 3.10
C ASP A 64 -0.15 -8.46 2.83
N VAL A 65 0.41 -7.77 1.85
CA VAL A 65 -0.08 -6.45 1.48
C VAL A 65 -1.52 -6.55 0.98
N ARG A 66 -1.79 -7.54 0.14
CA ARG A 66 -3.13 -7.71 -0.39
C ARG A 66 -4.11 -8.03 0.72
N GLU A 67 -3.71 -8.83 1.65
CA GLU A 67 -4.61 -9.24 2.73
C GLU A 67 -4.84 -8.13 3.74
N PHE A 68 -3.79 -7.45 4.17
CA PHE A 68 -3.90 -6.54 5.29
C PHE A 68 -4.08 -5.09 4.91
N TYR A 69 -3.68 -4.71 3.71
CA TYR A 69 -3.75 -3.30 3.33
C TYR A 69 -4.66 -3.03 2.14
N LEU A 70 -4.84 -4.01 1.27
CA LEU A 70 -5.68 -3.82 0.10
C LEU A 70 -7.08 -4.42 0.26
N GLY A 71 -7.28 -5.18 1.31
CA GLY A 71 -8.57 -5.78 1.56
C GLY A 71 -8.92 -6.90 0.62
N LEU A 72 -7.93 -7.51 -0.01
CA LEU A 72 -8.17 -8.56 -0.99
C LEU A 72 -7.97 -9.92 -0.36
N ASN A 73 -8.77 -10.21 0.64
CA ASN A 73 -8.74 -11.50 1.29
C ASN A 73 -9.15 -12.59 0.35
N ALA A 74 -8.51 -13.69 0.48
CA ALA A 74 -8.91 -14.86 -0.26
C ALA A 74 -10.09 -15.47 0.42
N GLU A 75 -11.14 -15.67 -0.32
CA GLU A 75 -12.21 -16.55 0.08
C GLU A 75 -12.88 -16.29 1.38
N GLY A 76 -13.07 -15.10 1.71
CA GLY A 76 -13.82 -14.79 2.89
C GLY A 76 -13.22 -15.38 4.15
N THR A 77 -11.99 -15.76 4.10
CA THR A 77 -11.32 -16.25 5.27
C THR A 77 -11.30 -15.19 6.34
N LYS A 78 -11.58 -15.59 7.53
CA LYS A 78 -11.55 -14.67 8.61
C LYS A 78 -10.15 -14.10 8.75
N ARG A 79 -10.07 -12.80 8.89
CA ARG A 79 -8.79 -12.15 8.99
C ARG A 79 -8.09 -12.58 10.26
N LYS A 80 -6.89 -13.03 10.12
CA LYS A 80 -6.09 -13.40 11.26
C LYS A 80 -5.63 -12.16 11.99
N SER A 81 -5.15 -12.37 13.19
CA SER A 81 -4.57 -11.27 13.91
C SER A 81 -3.42 -10.72 13.10
N PHE A 82 -3.54 -9.49 12.73
CA PHE A 82 -2.52 -8.84 11.93
C PHE A 82 -1.18 -8.88 12.64
N LYS A 83 -1.23 -8.70 13.94
CA LYS A 83 -0.04 -8.71 14.75
C LYS A 83 0.74 -10.01 14.64
N ASP A 84 0.05 -11.12 14.72
CA ASP A 84 0.72 -12.41 14.70
C ASP A 84 1.34 -12.70 13.34
N VAL A 85 0.57 -12.52 12.30
CA VAL A 85 1.05 -12.84 10.96
C VAL A 85 2.15 -11.90 10.53
N LYS A 86 1.94 -10.62 10.77
CA LYS A 86 2.89 -9.62 10.34
C LYS A 86 4.22 -9.76 11.07
N HIS A 87 4.16 -10.03 12.36
CA HIS A 87 5.37 -10.17 13.14
C HIS A 87 6.26 -11.27 12.57
N TYR A 88 5.67 -12.40 12.30
CA TYR A 88 6.41 -13.52 11.78
C TYR A 88 6.97 -13.25 10.40
N LYS A 89 6.14 -12.80 9.50
CA LYS A 89 6.56 -12.63 8.12
C LYS A 89 7.49 -11.45 7.93
N ARG A 90 7.28 -10.42 8.68
CA ARG A 90 8.14 -9.25 8.57
C ARG A 90 9.55 -9.58 9.01
N LYS A 91 9.65 -10.33 10.11
CA LYS A 91 10.95 -10.73 10.58
C LYS A 91 11.70 -11.50 9.53
N LYS A 92 10.99 -12.40 8.90
CA LYS A 92 11.57 -13.20 7.85
C LYS A 92 12.02 -12.36 6.68
N ARG A 93 11.24 -11.39 6.30
CA ARG A 93 11.57 -10.53 5.17
C ARG A 93 12.74 -9.63 5.45
N TRP A 94 12.77 -9.07 6.64
CA TRP A 94 13.78 -8.08 6.93
C TRP A 94 15.14 -8.66 7.22
N LEU A 95 15.17 -9.90 7.61
CA LEU A 95 16.43 -10.55 7.90
C LEU A 95 17.06 -11.27 6.73
N SER A 96 16.34 -11.38 5.67
CA SER A 96 16.86 -12.07 4.50
C SER A 96 17.68 -11.18 3.60
#